data_3c23cf09a2a496f0c8bd026b2d04b456
#
_entry.id   3c23cf09a2a496f0c8bd026b2d04b456
#
_cell.length_a   1.000
_cell.length_b   1.000
_cell.length_c   1.000
_cell.angle_alpha   90.00
_cell.angle_beta   90.00
_cell.angle_gamma   90.00
#
_symmetry.space_group_name_H-M   'P 1'
#
loop_
_entity.id
_entity.type
_entity.pdbx_description
1 polymer ?
#
loop_
_entity_poly.entity_id
_entity_poly.type
_entity_poly.pdbx_seq_one_letter_code
_entity_poly.pdbx_strand_id
1 'polypeptide(L)'
;RRYQAAPVSMSAATKQQGEYVEYPNLIVNLTNYSVLYKGHSVDMPPKELELLYFLASSPNQVFTREQLLDHIWGYEYIGDTRTVDVHIKRLREKIRDDENWALSTVWGIGYKFEVRR
;
A
#
# COMPACT_ATOMS: atom_id res chain seq x y z
N ARG A 1 18.18 -12.24 -15.86
CA ARG A 1 18.20 -12.22 -15.22
C ARG A 1 18.08 -12.12 -14.50
N ARG A 2 17.88 -12.09 -14.24
CA ARG A 2 17.86 -12.05 -13.31
C ARG A 2 17.84 -12.48 -12.48
N TYR A 3 17.82 -12.72 -12.32
CA TYR A 3 17.83 -13.24 -11.35
C TYR A 3 17.99 -13.71 -10.76
N GLN A 4 18.19 -13.76 -10.62
CA GLN A 4 18.34 -14.36 -9.89
C GLN A 4 18.76 -14.61 -9.15
N ALA A 5 18.96 -14.52 -8.89
CA ALA A 5 19.35 -14.82 -8.02
C ALA A 5 19.43 -15.15 -7.27
N ALA A 6 19.43 -15.20 -6.79
CA ALA A 6 19.43 -15.54 -5.88
C ALA A 6 19.42 -15.96 -5.18
N PRO A 7 19.59 -16.11 -4.80
CA PRO A 7 19.46 -16.50 -3.97
C PRO A 7 19.17 -16.75 -3.25
N VAL A 8 19.13 -16.74 -2.79
CA VAL A 8 18.81 -16.90 -2.02
C VAL A 8 18.59 -17.21 -1.27
N SER A 9 18.56 -17.14 -0.83
CA SER A 9 18.25 -17.43 -0.09
C SER A 9 17.73 -17.42 0.69
N MET A 10 17.84 -17.08 1.21
CA MET A 10 17.32 -16.95 2.05
C MET A 10 16.19 -17.21 2.59
N SER A 11 16.10 -17.17 3.49
CA SER A 11 14.82 -17.51 3.95
C SER A 11 13.90 -17.43 2.81
N ALA A 12 13.97 -18.41 2.01
CA ALA A 12 13.23 -18.43 0.77
C ALA A 12 11.74 -18.40 1.06
N ALA A 13 11.31 -18.97 2.17
CA ALA A 13 9.89 -19.08 2.48
C ALA A 13 9.24 -17.71 2.67
N THR A 14 10.02 -16.74 3.13
CA THR A 14 9.47 -15.41 3.36
C THR A 14 9.82 -14.43 2.26
N LYS A 15 10.51 -14.89 1.25
CA LYS A 15 10.95 -14.02 0.18
C LYS A 15 9.77 -13.63 -0.70
N GLN A 16 9.62 -12.34 -0.90
CA GLN A 16 8.63 -11.84 -1.82
C GLN A 16 9.23 -11.71 -3.21
N GLN A 17 8.40 -11.79 -4.22
CA GLN A 17 8.84 -11.64 -5.59
C GLN A 17 7.96 -10.67 -6.31
N GLY A 18 8.54 -9.98 -7.32
CA GLY A 18 7.81 -9.05 -8.14
C GLY A 18 7.70 -7.69 -7.51
N GLU A 19 6.59 -7.05 -7.75
CA GLU A 19 6.34 -5.69 -7.27
C GLU A 19 5.74 -5.75 -5.88
N TYR A 20 6.53 -5.34 -4.91
CA TYR A 20 6.05 -5.34 -3.53
C TYR A 20 6.78 -4.26 -2.73
N VAL A 21 6.19 -3.92 -1.59
CA VAL A 21 6.86 -3.08 -0.60
C VAL A 21 6.83 -3.81 0.73
N GLU A 22 7.86 -3.59 1.51
CA GLU A 22 7.97 -4.22 2.81
C GLU A 22 8.40 -3.21 3.86
N TYR A 23 7.64 -3.16 4.92
CA TYR A 23 7.92 -2.33 6.08
C TYR A 23 7.74 -3.19 7.32
N PRO A 24 8.23 -2.75 8.48
CA PRO A 24 8.02 -3.56 9.69
C PRO A 24 6.54 -3.91 9.87
N ASN A 25 6.26 -5.21 9.96
CA ASN A 25 4.92 -5.75 10.15
C ASN A 25 3.97 -5.54 8.97
N LEU A 26 4.49 -5.15 7.80
CA LEU A 26 3.61 -4.94 6.64
C LEU A 26 4.33 -5.30 5.36
N ILE A 27 3.74 -6.19 4.57
CA ILE A 27 4.21 -6.50 3.23
C ILE A 27 3.01 -6.39 2.30
N VAL A 28 3.13 -5.56 1.27
CA VAL A 28 2.09 -5.41 0.26
C VAL A 28 2.69 -5.84 -1.06
N ASN A 29 2.11 -6.89 -1.66
CA ASN A 29 2.63 -7.45 -2.90
C ASN A 29 1.59 -7.26 -3.99
N LEU A 30 1.96 -6.46 -4.99
CA LEU A 30 1.07 -6.18 -6.10
C LEU A 30 1.06 -7.31 -7.13
N THR A 31 2.17 -8.04 -7.23
CA THR A 31 2.26 -9.10 -8.22
C THR A 31 1.24 -10.20 -7.97
N ASN A 32 1.06 -10.57 -6.70
CA ASN A 32 0.11 -11.63 -6.36
C ASN A 32 -1.08 -11.12 -5.54
N TYR A 33 -1.21 -9.81 -5.41
CA TYR A 33 -2.31 -9.16 -4.69
C TYR A 33 -2.49 -9.72 -3.29
N SER A 34 -1.41 -9.70 -2.51
CA SER A 34 -1.46 -10.19 -1.15
C SER A 34 -0.95 -9.12 -0.18
N VAL A 35 -1.46 -9.18 1.04
CA VAL A 35 -1.05 -8.29 2.11
C VAL A 35 -0.80 -9.13 3.34
N LEU A 36 0.36 -8.95 3.94
CA LEU A 36 0.69 -9.55 5.24
C LEU A 36 0.84 -8.43 6.25
N TYR A 37 0.09 -8.54 7.32
CA TYR A 37 0.14 -7.54 8.40
C TYR A 37 0.38 -8.29 9.70
N LYS A 38 1.51 -7.99 10.34
CA LYS A 38 1.94 -8.67 11.57
C LYS A 38 1.97 -10.18 11.38
N GLY A 39 2.39 -10.61 10.18
CA GLY A 39 2.53 -12.02 9.87
C GLY A 39 1.25 -12.72 9.46
N HIS A 40 0.15 -12.00 9.40
CA HIS A 40 -1.13 -12.57 9.03
C HIS A 40 -1.60 -12.06 7.68
N SER A 41 -2.18 -12.95 6.90
CA SER A 41 -2.75 -12.56 5.62
C SER A 41 -4.01 -11.75 5.85
N VAL A 42 -4.14 -10.64 5.13
CA VAL A 42 -5.30 -9.75 5.24
C VAL A 42 -6.04 -9.75 3.92
N ASP A 43 -7.32 -10.06 3.96
CA ASP A 43 -8.17 -9.96 2.78
C ASP A 43 -8.41 -8.50 2.46
N MET A 44 -8.14 -8.13 1.21
CA MET A 44 -8.23 -6.75 0.81
C MET A 44 -8.72 -6.68 -0.62
N PRO A 45 -9.82 -5.97 -0.89
CA PRO A 45 -10.27 -5.81 -2.27
C PRO A 45 -9.19 -5.17 -3.13
N PRO A 46 -9.20 -5.45 -4.44
CA PRO A 46 -8.11 -4.97 -5.31
C PRO A 46 -7.86 -3.48 -5.25
N LYS A 47 -8.90 -2.66 -5.21
CA LYS A 47 -8.68 -1.21 -5.20
C LYS A 47 -8.08 -0.73 -3.88
N GLU A 48 -8.44 -1.37 -2.77
CA GLU A 48 -7.80 -1.03 -1.50
C GLU A 48 -6.32 -1.39 -1.52
N LEU A 49 -6.02 -2.56 -2.04
CA LEU A 49 -4.64 -3.02 -2.10
C LEU A 49 -3.81 -2.14 -3.02
N GLU A 50 -4.37 -1.80 -4.20
CA GLU A 50 -3.68 -0.93 -5.15
C GLU A 50 -3.41 0.44 -4.55
N LEU A 51 -4.38 0.98 -3.83
CA LEU A 51 -4.23 2.28 -3.19
C LEU A 51 -3.13 2.24 -2.13
N LEU A 52 -3.15 1.20 -1.29
CA LEU A 52 -2.12 1.04 -0.27
C LEU A 52 -0.75 0.89 -0.90
N TYR A 53 -0.64 0.04 -1.92
CA TYR A 53 0.63 -0.17 -2.60
C TYR A 53 1.16 1.12 -3.20
N PHE A 54 0.28 1.88 -3.84
CA PHE A 54 0.70 3.13 -4.48
C PHE A 54 1.27 4.11 -3.45
N LEU A 55 0.56 4.27 -2.34
CA LEU A 55 1.03 5.18 -1.29
C LEU A 55 2.31 4.68 -0.64
N ALA A 56 2.38 3.39 -0.36
CA ALA A 56 3.54 2.81 0.32
C ALA A 56 4.77 2.76 -0.58
N SER A 57 4.57 2.81 -1.90
CA SER A 57 5.68 2.82 -2.84
C SER A 57 6.36 4.19 -2.92
N SER A 58 5.70 5.23 -2.42
CA SER A 58 6.24 6.58 -2.40
C SER A 58 6.13 7.12 -0.98
N PRO A 59 6.91 6.57 -0.06
CA PRO A 59 6.77 6.96 1.34
C PRO A 59 7.06 8.43 1.57
N ASN A 60 6.30 9.00 2.47
CA ASN A 60 6.42 10.40 2.88
C ASN A 60 6.04 11.41 1.81
N GLN A 61 5.46 10.93 0.70
CA GLN A 61 4.98 11.82 -0.34
C GLN A 61 3.47 12.00 -0.19
N VAL A 62 3.03 13.24 -0.25
CA VAL A 62 1.61 13.57 -0.14
C VAL A 62 0.97 13.50 -1.51
N PHE A 63 -0.17 12.84 -1.59
CA PHE A 63 -0.97 12.78 -2.81
C PHE A 63 -2.35 13.34 -2.52
N THR A 64 -2.85 14.15 -3.46
CA THR A 64 -4.21 14.67 -3.32
C THR A 64 -5.21 13.56 -3.60
N ARG A 65 -6.45 13.76 -3.15
CA ARG A 65 -7.50 12.79 -3.43
C ARG A 65 -7.72 12.62 -4.92
N GLU A 66 -7.63 13.72 -5.67
CA GLU A 66 -7.77 13.65 -7.12
C GLU A 66 -6.67 12.84 -7.76
N GLN A 67 -5.42 13.02 -7.31
CA GLN A 67 -4.32 12.24 -7.82
C GLN A 67 -4.52 10.75 -7.56
N LEU A 68 -4.98 10.41 -6.36
CA LEU A 68 -5.21 9.02 -6.01
C LEU A 68 -6.37 8.43 -6.83
N LEU A 69 -7.41 9.21 -7.02
CA LEU A 69 -8.53 8.76 -7.81
C LEU A 69 -8.09 8.45 -9.25
N ASP A 70 -7.32 9.37 -9.84
CA ASP A 70 -6.84 9.18 -11.20
C ASP A 70 -5.91 7.98 -11.33
N HIS A 71 -5.01 7.81 -10.39
CA HIS A 71 -4.04 6.72 -10.47
C HIS A 71 -4.66 5.34 -10.24
N ILE A 72 -5.61 5.25 -9.34
CA ILE A 72 -6.15 3.96 -8.96
C ILE A 72 -7.41 3.61 -9.75
N TRP A 73 -8.28 4.59 -9.97
CA TRP A 73 -9.53 4.36 -10.68
C TRP A 73 -9.51 4.80 -12.14
N GLY A 74 -8.57 5.68 -12.50
CA GLY A 74 -8.40 6.12 -13.87
C GLY A 74 -9.11 7.44 -14.16
N TYR A 75 -8.63 8.12 -15.19
CA TYR A 75 -9.15 9.44 -15.55
C TYR A 75 -10.62 9.43 -15.96
N GLU A 76 -11.05 8.29 -16.50
CA GLU A 76 -12.43 8.21 -16.98
C GLU A 76 -13.42 7.81 -15.92
N TYR A 77 -12.94 7.59 -14.71
CA TYR A 77 -13.82 7.23 -13.62
C TYR A 77 -14.75 8.38 -13.29
N ILE A 78 -16.04 8.13 -13.35
CA ILE A 78 -17.04 9.13 -13.01
C ILE A 78 -17.47 8.88 -11.59
N GLY A 79 -16.83 9.54 -10.67
CA GLY A 79 -17.13 9.36 -9.27
C GLY A 79 -16.58 10.49 -8.45
N ASP A 80 -16.80 10.37 -7.16
CA ASP A 80 -16.45 11.40 -6.20
C ASP A 80 -15.13 11.03 -5.53
N THR A 81 -14.34 12.03 -5.19
CA THR A 81 -13.11 11.79 -4.42
C THR A 81 -13.40 11.15 -3.08
N ARG A 82 -14.65 11.18 -2.62
CA ARG A 82 -15.01 10.48 -1.38
C ARG A 82 -14.78 8.98 -1.49
N THR A 83 -14.73 8.44 -2.70
CA THR A 83 -14.36 7.05 -2.90
C THR A 83 -12.99 6.76 -2.28
N VAL A 84 -12.04 7.68 -2.46
CA VAL A 84 -10.71 7.54 -1.88
C VAL A 84 -10.81 7.53 -0.36
N ASP A 85 -11.59 8.45 0.21
CA ASP A 85 -11.73 8.54 1.66
C ASP A 85 -12.28 7.25 2.25
N VAL A 86 -13.27 6.66 1.58
CA VAL A 86 -13.88 5.41 2.05
C VAL A 86 -12.85 4.29 2.05
N HIS A 87 -12.05 4.21 0.98
CA HIS A 87 -11.04 3.16 0.90
C HIS A 87 -9.94 3.35 1.93
N ILE A 88 -9.55 4.60 2.20
CA ILE A 88 -8.57 4.88 3.25
C ILE A 88 -9.12 4.43 4.60
N LYS A 89 -10.40 4.73 4.86
CA LYS A 89 -11.00 4.30 6.12
C LYS A 89 -10.96 2.80 6.28
N ARG A 90 -11.30 2.07 5.21
CA ARG A 90 -11.30 0.61 5.26
C ARG A 90 -9.91 0.06 5.45
N LEU A 91 -8.90 0.68 4.81
CA LEU A 91 -7.53 0.29 5.02
C LEU A 91 -7.13 0.45 6.49
N ARG A 92 -7.49 1.58 7.09
CA ARG A 92 -7.15 1.83 8.49
C ARG A 92 -7.84 0.87 9.45
N GLU A 93 -8.96 0.32 9.05
CA GLU A 93 -9.63 -0.69 9.86
C GLU A 93 -8.91 -2.03 9.81
N LYS A 94 -8.25 -2.32 8.69
CA LYS A 94 -7.58 -3.59 8.48
C LYS A 94 -6.15 -3.59 8.93
N ILE A 95 -5.45 -2.50 8.70
CA ILE A 95 -4.07 -2.36 9.13
C ILE A 95 -3.98 -1.10 9.98
N ARG A 96 -3.54 -1.29 11.21
CA ARG A 96 -3.38 -0.17 12.14
C ARG A 96 -1.99 0.38 12.00
N ASP A 97 -1.83 1.65 12.32
CA ASP A 97 -0.52 2.28 12.28
C ASP A 97 0.46 1.53 13.15
N ASP A 98 1.69 1.53 12.68
CA ASP A 98 2.79 0.93 13.40
C ASP A 98 3.66 2.05 13.95
N GLU A 99 4.59 1.72 14.84
CA GLU A 99 5.49 2.77 15.32
C GLU A 99 6.45 3.22 14.22
N ASN A 100 6.62 2.42 13.17
CA ASN A 100 7.55 2.72 12.09
C ASN A 100 6.88 3.33 10.85
N TRP A 101 5.58 3.24 10.74
CA TRP A 101 4.86 3.79 9.58
C TRP A 101 3.42 4.09 9.98
N ALA A 102 2.79 4.92 9.16
CA ALA A 102 1.40 5.29 9.38
C ALA A 102 0.77 5.73 8.08
N LEU A 103 -0.50 5.39 7.91
CA LEU A 103 -1.29 5.89 6.79
C LEU A 103 -1.93 7.18 7.28
N SER A 104 -1.35 8.30 6.89
CA SER A 104 -1.65 9.59 7.49
C SER A 104 -2.51 10.47 6.60
N THR A 105 -3.37 11.25 7.23
CA THR A 105 -4.13 12.30 6.56
C THR A 105 -3.33 13.60 6.63
N VAL A 106 -3.23 14.28 5.49
CA VAL A 106 -2.69 15.64 5.47
C VAL A 106 -3.89 16.55 5.25
N TRP A 107 -4.30 17.21 6.31
CA TRP A 107 -5.56 17.94 6.32
C TRP A 107 -5.59 19.03 5.25
N GLY A 108 -6.66 19.03 4.49
CA GLY A 108 -6.85 19.99 3.42
C GLY A 108 -6.12 19.65 2.14
N ILE A 109 -5.34 18.57 2.11
CA ILE A 109 -4.55 18.21 0.93
C ILE A 109 -4.85 16.78 0.47
N GLY A 110 -4.59 15.78 1.32
CA GLY A 110 -4.79 14.39 0.91
C GLY A 110 -4.18 13.42 1.90
N TYR A 111 -3.44 12.44 1.38
CA TYR A 111 -2.94 11.34 2.19
C TYR A 111 -1.50 11.04 1.86
N LYS A 112 -0.82 10.42 2.80
CA LYS A 112 0.54 9.93 2.58
C LYS A 112 0.77 8.66 3.40
N PHE A 113 1.73 7.86 2.97
CA PHE A 113 2.22 6.74 3.77
C PHE A 113 3.47 7.24 4.47
N GLU A 114 3.33 7.54 5.73
CA GLU A 114 4.42 8.12 6.50
C GLU A 114 5.33 7.02 7.02
N VAL A 115 6.63 7.18 6.82
CA VAL A 115 7.62 6.26 7.36
C VAL A 115 8.45 7.03 8.35
N ARG A 116 8.57 6.46 9.53
CA ARG A 116 9.31 7.07 10.65
C ARG A 116 10.60 6.33 10.87
N ARG A 117 11.53 7.06 11.43
CA ARG A 117 12.82 6.46 11.74
C ARG A 117 13.11 6.50 13.20
#